data_f5ccc1acf84906aa33ce07c6164ddaaf
#
_entry.id   f5ccc1acf84906aa33ce07c6164ddaaf
#
_cell.length_a   1.000
_cell.length_b   1.000
_cell.length_c   1.000
_cell.angle_alpha   90.00
_cell.angle_beta   90.00
_cell.angle_gamma   90.00
#
_symmetry.space_group_name_H-M   'P 1'
#
loop_
_entity.id
_entity.type
_entity.pdbx_description
1 polymer ?
#
loop_
_entity_poly.entity_id
_entity_poly.type
_entity_poly.pdbx_seq_one_letter_code
_entity_poly.pdbx_strand_id
1 'polypeptide(L)'
;MIFRVPTGALEAFSMSVTPSAPSPVAPDHRAQFLDLLDTSLSQSSLIKLVLAKYVGSEAELQRVIIKPLIVREQPSLSFVYRYKTRDITKNFSLAEAVEIIAGLIPESFKNAHLLSLTDEVQLEFSKKGKSTLFKSKAQQARETPAAGHDREKKRYLELTRPFLTDLGVTNRQHELIPAMSRKWKQINKFIEVFSHALTSSALKLDQPVKVADFGSGKGYLTFAIHDYLRNTLHVQGEVTGVELREDMVTLCNNAAAHLEHPGLVFKHGDVRTVAPSELDVMIALHACDIATDYAIHTGIRSGASIIMCSPCCHKQIRLQIQSPALLKPMLQYGLHMGQQAEMVTDSLRALLLEACGYDTKVFEFISLEHTNKNKMILAVKRAEPVDPAHLLARIQELKTFYAITEQSLETLLRADGFLG
;
A
#
# COMPACT_ATOMS: atom_id res chain seq x y z
N MET A 1 -50.91 -93.98 -32.09
CA MET A 1 -51.15 -93.37 -33.44
C MET A 1 -49.89 -92.58 -33.85
N ILE A 2 -49.29 -93.04 -34.88
CA ILE A 2 -47.99 -92.68 -35.49
C ILE A 2 -48.14 -91.35 -36.22
N PHE A 3 -47.25 -90.39 -36.03
CA PHE A 3 -46.94 -89.49 -37.11
C PHE A 3 -45.44 -89.07 -37.12
N ARG A 4 -44.87 -89.11 -38.28
CA ARG A 4 -43.53 -89.08 -38.78
C ARG A 4 -42.87 -87.72 -38.62
N VAL A 5 -41.55 -87.74 -38.44
CA VAL A 5 -40.56 -86.72 -38.62
C VAL A 5 -40.31 -86.47 -40.13
N PRO A 6 -39.96 -85.24 -40.56
CA PRO A 6 -39.02 -85.06 -41.68
C PRO A 6 -37.75 -84.35 -41.24
N THR A 7 -36.68 -84.96 -41.70
CA THR A 7 -35.31 -84.47 -41.73
C THR A 7 -35.16 -83.26 -42.69
N GLY A 8 -34.44 -82.26 -42.28
CA GLY A 8 -34.03 -81.15 -43.11
C GLY A 8 -32.77 -80.41 -42.56
N ALA A 9 -31.69 -80.68 -43.21
CA ALA A 9 -30.42 -79.90 -43.40
C ALA A 9 -29.90 -79.01 -42.27
N LEU A 10 -28.70 -79.40 -41.79
CA LEU A 10 -27.73 -78.57 -41.10
C LEU A 10 -27.13 -77.54 -42.05
N GLU A 11 -27.37 -76.26 -41.89
CA GLU A 11 -26.48 -75.20 -42.35
C GLU A 11 -25.77 -74.56 -41.15
N ALA A 12 -24.47 -74.67 -41.15
CA ALA A 12 -23.59 -74.08 -40.14
C ALA A 12 -23.46 -72.59 -40.42
N PHE A 13 -24.07 -71.75 -39.55
CA PHE A 13 -23.83 -70.33 -39.51
C PHE A 13 -22.60 -70.08 -38.60
N SER A 14 -21.44 -69.80 -39.22
CA SER A 14 -20.24 -69.28 -38.56
C SER A 14 -20.50 -67.84 -38.23
N MET A 15 -20.80 -67.51 -36.95
CA MET A 15 -20.79 -66.15 -36.44
C MET A 15 -19.33 -65.77 -36.09
N SER A 16 -18.68 -64.95 -36.93
CA SER A 16 -17.47 -64.28 -36.62
C SER A 16 -17.77 -63.22 -35.54
N VAL A 17 -17.30 -63.42 -34.30
CA VAL A 17 -17.27 -62.42 -33.25
C VAL A 17 -16.11 -61.45 -33.53
N THR A 18 -16.39 -60.31 -34.08
CA THR A 18 -15.43 -59.16 -34.11
C THR A 18 -15.23 -58.69 -32.68
N PRO A 19 -14.00 -58.54 -32.18
CA PRO A 19 -13.78 -57.94 -30.88
C PRO A 19 -14.21 -56.45 -30.95
N SER A 20 -15.15 -56.06 -30.08
CA SER A 20 -15.53 -54.65 -29.90
C SER A 20 -14.33 -53.84 -29.49
N ALA A 21 -14.04 -52.77 -30.21
CA ALA A 21 -13.05 -51.78 -29.83
C ALA A 21 -13.25 -51.31 -28.38
N PRO A 22 -12.19 -51.10 -27.58
CA PRO A 22 -12.33 -50.60 -26.22
C PRO A 22 -13.03 -49.23 -26.25
N SER A 23 -14.04 -49.07 -25.45
CA SER A 23 -14.71 -47.75 -25.26
C SER A 23 -13.67 -46.70 -24.88
N PRO A 24 -13.71 -45.50 -25.42
CA PRO A 24 -12.76 -44.43 -25.09
C PRO A 24 -12.80 -44.18 -23.58
N VAL A 25 -11.65 -44.40 -22.92
CA VAL A 25 -11.47 -44.07 -21.51
C VAL A 25 -11.77 -42.58 -21.36
N ALA A 26 -12.74 -42.22 -20.51
CA ALA A 26 -13.08 -40.83 -20.26
C ALA A 26 -11.80 -40.08 -19.80
N PRO A 27 -11.53 -38.89 -20.32
CA PRO A 27 -10.31 -38.15 -20.00
C PRO A 27 -10.24 -37.89 -18.48
N ASP A 28 -9.11 -38.24 -17.86
CA ASP A 28 -8.85 -37.92 -16.45
C ASP A 28 -8.50 -36.43 -16.32
N HIS A 29 -9.53 -35.61 -16.16
CA HIS A 29 -9.40 -34.16 -16.03
C HIS A 29 -8.59 -33.74 -14.78
N ARG A 30 -8.56 -34.59 -13.72
CA ARG A 30 -7.74 -34.36 -12.53
C ARG A 30 -6.24 -34.51 -12.87
N ALA A 31 -5.88 -35.60 -13.54
CA ALA A 31 -4.50 -35.78 -13.97
C ALA A 31 -4.05 -34.66 -14.90
N GLN A 32 -4.87 -34.30 -15.89
CA GLN A 32 -4.57 -33.16 -16.79
C GLN A 32 -4.40 -31.83 -16.04
N PHE A 33 -5.18 -31.58 -15.01
CA PHE A 33 -5.04 -30.36 -14.20
C PHE A 33 -3.72 -30.34 -13.42
N LEU A 34 -3.33 -31.47 -12.82
CA LEU A 34 -2.06 -31.61 -12.07
C LEU A 34 -0.86 -31.46 -13.01
N ASP A 35 -0.90 -32.00 -14.23
CA ASP A 35 0.13 -31.81 -15.25
C ASP A 35 0.28 -30.33 -15.66
N LEU A 36 -0.83 -29.59 -15.77
CA LEU A 36 -0.82 -28.15 -16.06
C LEU A 36 -0.27 -27.35 -14.87
N LEU A 37 -0.56 -27.76 -13.64
CA LEU A 37 0.04 -27.16 -12.44
C LEU A 37 1.57 -27.38 -12.42
N ASP A 38 2.02 -28.60 -12.64
CA ASP A 38 3.46 -28.95 -12.69
C ASP A 38 4.19 -28.18 -13.81
N THR A 39 3.57 -28.08 -14.98
CA THR A 39 4.07 -27.24 -16.08
C THR A 39 4.18 -25.77 -15.66
N SER A 40 3.18 -25.24 -14.99
CA SER A 40 3.19 -23.83 -14.55
C SER A 40 4.23 -23.55 -13.45
N LEU A 41 4.53 -24.53 -12.60
CA LEU A 41 5.57 -24.45 -11.58
C LEU A 41 6.97 -24.53 -12.20
N SER A 42 7.21 -25.49 -13.09
CA SER A 42 8.51 -25.67 -13.76
C SER A 42 8.90 -24.49 -14.64
N GLN A 43 7.91 -23.83 -15.26
CA GLN A 43 8.10 -22.62 -16.07
C GLN A 43 8.07 -21.34 -15.23
N SER A 44 7.94 -21.42 -13.90
CA SER A 44 7.76 -20.24 -13.01
C SER A 44 6.65 -19.31 -13.46
N SER A 45 5.61 -19.84 -14.10
CA SER A 45 4.50 -19.09 -14.67
C SER A 45 3.25 -19.03 -13.77
N LEU A 46 3.21 -19.80 -12.67
CA LEU A 46 2.10 -19.80 -11.73
C LEU A 46 1.94 -18.44 -11.05
N ILE A 47 0.75 -17.87 -11.13
CA ILE A 47 0.39 -16.64 -10.40
C ILE A 47 -0.35 -16.99 -9.11
N LYS A 48 -1.36 -17.86 -9.24
CA LYS A 48 -2.23 -18.21 -8.11
C LYS A 48 -3.01 -19.48 -8.43
N LEU A 49 -3.21 -20.32 -7.41
CA LEU A 49 -4.19 -21.40 -7.42
C LEU A 49 -5.19 -21.19 -6.29
N VAL A 50 -6.48 -21.34 -6.56
CA VAL A 50 -7.54 -21.25 -5.57
C VAL A 50 -8.30 -22.57 -5.53
N LEU A 51 -8.34 -23.21 -4.35
CA LEU A 51 -9.22 -24.35 -4.08
C LEU A 51 -10.47 -23.84 -3.37
N ALA A 52 -11.65 -24.20 -3.90
CA ALA A 52 -12.93 -23.71 -3.44
C ALA A 52 -14.00 -24.83 -3.45
N LYS A 53 -15.22 -24.52 -3.01
CA LYS A 53 -16.31 -25.49 -2.81
C LYS A 53 -15.86 -26.60 -1.85
N TYR A 54 -15.46 -26.18 -0.63
CA TYR A 54 -15.02 -27.10 0.42
C TYR A 54 -16.13 -28.04 0.85
N VAL A 55 -15.81 -29.34 0.99
CA VAL A 55 -16.72 -30.41 1.38
C VAL A 55 -16.14 -31.33 2.47
N GLY A 56 -14.98 -30.97 3.02
CA GLY A 56 -14.32 -31.73 4.10
C GLY A 56 -14.96 -31.49 5.47
N SER A 57 -14.35 -32.08 6.49
CA SER A 57 -14.84 -32.07 7.87
C SER A 57 -14.36 -30.88 8.71
N GLU A 58 -13.41 -30.06 8.22
CA GLU A 58 -12.86 -28.97 8.99
C GLU A 58 -13.85 -27.80 9.08
N ALA A 59 -14.28 -27.48 10.30
CA ALA A 59 -15.29 -26.46 10.53
C ALA A 59 -14.84 -25.07 10.03
N GLU A 60 -15.78 -24.36 9.37
CA GLU A 60 -15.61 -22.98 8.89
C GLU A 60 -14.56 -22.75 7.77
N LEU A 61 -13.81 -23.77 7.32
CA LEU A 61 -12.92 -23.63 6.18
C LEU A 61 -13.72 -23.38 4.90
N GLN A 62 -13.37 -22.36 4.14
CA GLN A 62 -14.08 -21.94 2.94
C GLN A 62 -13.28 -22.21 1.67
N ARG A 63 -11.98 -21.88 1.67
CA ARG A 63 -11.11 -22.00 0.50
C ARG A 63 -9.63 -21.98 0.91
N VAL A 64 -8.78 -22.44 0.01
CA VAL A 64 -7.32 -22.28 0.12
C VAL A 64 -6.82 -21.45 -1.05
N ILE A 65 -6.03 -20.43 -0.76
CA ILE A 65 -5.38 -19.60 -1.76
C ILE A 65 -3.89 -19.94 -1.74
N ILE A 66 -3.37 -20.37 -2.87
CA ILE A 66 -2.00 -20.84 -3.02
C ILE A 66 -1.26 -19.89 -3.95
N LYS A 67 -0.06 -19.43 -3.55
CA LYS A 67 0.76 -18.53 -4.34
C LYS A 67 2.23 -18.96 -4.26
N PRO A 68 3.01 -18.77 -5.35
CA PRO A 68 4.45 -18.98 -5.30
C PRO A 68 5.12 -17.95 -4.39
N LEU A 69 6.17 -18.38 -3.69
CA LEU A 69 7.06 -17.55 -2.91
C LEU A 69 8.45 -18.18 -2.83
N ILE A 70 9.43 -17.42 -2.37
CA ILE A 70 10.77 -17.92 -2.06
C ILE A 70 10.95 -17.91 -0.53
N VAL A 71 11.31 -19.03 0.06
CA VAL A 71 11.63 -19.17 1.49
C VAL A 71 13.08 -19.60 1.62
N ARG A 72 13.94 -18.82 2.27
CA ARG A 72 15.38 -19.13 2.43
C ARG A 72 16.04 -19.55 1.11
N GLU A 73 15.82 -18.75 0.08
CA GLU A 73 16.34 -18.98 -1.29
C GLU A 73 15.78 -20.23 -2.01
N GLN A 74 14.81 -20.93 -1.41
CA GLN A 74 14.18 -22.12 -1.99
C GLN A 74 12.78 -21.78 -2.54
N PRO A 75 12.47 -22.14 -3.81
CA PRO A 75 11.12 -22.03 -4.35
C PRO A 75 10.11 -22.82 -3.51
N SER A 76 9.04 -22.18 -3.12
CA SER A 76 8.02 -22.72 -2.21
C SER A 76 6.63 -22.25 -2.61
N LEU A 77 5.58 -22.83 -2.05
CA LEU A 77 4.21 -22.35 -2.18
C LEU A 77 3.64 -21.97 -0.82
N SER A 78 2.99 -20.80 -0.76
CA SER A 78 2.24 -20.34 0.41
C SER A 78 0.78 -20.72 0.28
N PHE A 79 0.25 -21.41 1.27
CA PHE A 79 -1.14 -21.83 1.39
C PHE A 79 -1.83 -20.96 2.44
N VAL A 80 -2.78 -20.13 2.04
CA VAL A 80 -3.63 -19.36 2.94
C VAL A 80 -4.97 -20.08 3.06
N TYR A 81 -5.17 -20.80 4.16
CA TYR A 81 -6.41 -21.45 4.53
C TYR A 81 -7.35 -20.39 5.07
N ARG A 82 -8.41 -20.07 4.33
CA ARG A 82 -9.38 -19.05 4.70
C ARG A 82 -10.59 -19.63 5.37
N TYR A 83 -10.76 -19.32 6.64
CA TYR A 83 -11.92 -19.63 7.46
C TYR A 83 -12.87 -18.43 7.49
N LYS A 84 -14.05 -18.59 8.10
CA LYS A 84 -15.02 -17.49 8.24
C LYS A 84 -14.45 -16.28 9.02
N THR A 85 -13.66 -16.55 10.06
CA THR A 85 -13.23 -15.53 11.02
C THR A 85 -11.70 -15.37 11.13
N ARG A 86 -10.92 -16.24 10.46
CA ARG A 86 -9.45 -16.21 10.52
C ARG A 86 -8.82 -16.77 9.24
N ASP A 87 -7.58 -16.41 8.99
CA ASP A 87 -6.73 -17.02 7.97
C ASP A 87 -5.54 -17.72 8.65
N ILE A 88 -5.19 -18.92 8.17
CA ILE A 88 -4.00 -19.65 8.59
C ILE A 88 -3.08 -19.81 7.39
N THR A 89 -1.83 -19.37 7.50
CA THR A 89 -0.83 -19.49 6.43
C THR A 89 0.17 -20.58 6.77
N LYS A 90 0.44 -21.46 5.79
CA LYS A 90 1.50 -22.47 5.85
C LYS A 90 2.30 -22.42 4.56
N ASN A 91 3.62 -22.62 4.64
CA ASN A 91 4.50 -22.65 3.49
C ASN A 91 5.06 -24.06 3.31
N PHE A 92 5.11 -24.54 2.07
CA PHE A 92 5.58 -25.86 1.73
C PHE A 92 6.57 -25.79 0.56
N SER A 93 7.51 -26.74 0.48
CA SER A 93 8.33 -26.92 -0.71
C SER A 93 7.45 -27.24 -1.93
N LEU A 94 7.97 -27.09 -3.15
CA LEU A 94 7.18 -27.37 -4.36
C LEU A 94 6.68 -28.81 -4.40
N ALA A 95 7.53 -29.77 -4.03
CA ALA A 95 7.17 -31.20 -4.04
C ALA A 95 6.05 -31.51 -3.04
N GLU A 96 6.21 -31.11 -1.78
CA GLU A 96 5.17 -31.28 -0.73
C GLU A 96 3.87 -30.60 -1.12
N ALA A 97 3.96 -29.41 -1.70
CA ALA A 97 2.78 -28.63 -2.09
C ALA A 97 1.96 -29.33 -3.17
N VAL A 98 2.60 -29.90 -4.19
CA VAL A 98 1.92 -30.66 -5.26
C VAL A 98 1.20 -31.88 -4.68
N GLU A 99 1.85 -32.64 -3.79
CA GLU A 99 1.23 -33.78 -3.10
C GLU A 99 0.01 -33.35 -2.27
N ILE A 100 0.13 -32.27 -1.50
CA ILE A 100 -0.98 -31.70 -0.70
C ILE A 100 -2.14 -31.29 -1.62
N ILE A 101 -1.86 -30.58 -2.72
CA ILE A 101 -2.89 -30.15 -3.68
C ILE A 101 -3.59 -31.38 -4.27
N ALA A 102 -2.82 -32.37 -4.70
CA ALA A 102 -3.38 -33.63 -5.25
C ALA A 102 -4.28 -34.35 -4.24
N GLY A 103 -3.91 -34.39 -2.96
CA GLY A 103 -4.73 -34.97 -1.90
C GLY A 103 -5.99 -34.17 -1.54
N LEU A 104 -5.97 -32.86 -1.75
CA LEU A 104 -7.11 -31.99 -1.46
C LEU A 104 -8.17 -32.02 -2.57
N ILE A 105 -7.83 -32.40 -3.80
CA ILE A 105 -8.72 -32.43 -4.97
C ILE A 105 -8.95 -33.88 -5.42
N PRO A 106 -10.18 -34.40 -5.48
CA PRO A 106 -11.47 -33.75 -5.21
C PRO A 106 -11.99 -33.98 -3.77
N GLU A 107 -11.19 -34.58 -2.88
CA GLU A 107 -11.65 -35.09 -1.58
C GLU A 107 -12.21 -33.97 -0.70
N SER A 108 -11.46 -32.87 -0.58
CA SER A 108 -11.82 -31.75 0.27
C SER A 108 -12.37 -30.55 -0.52
N PHE A 109 -11.96 -30.38 -1.77
CA PHE A 109 -12.36 -29.24 -2.61
C PHE A 109 -12.88 -29.73 -3.96
N LYS A 110 -14.08 -29.25 -4.35
CA LYS A 110 -14.73 -29.62 -5.62
C LYS A 110 -14.44 -28.65 -6.77
N ASN A 111 -13.71 -27.57 -6.52
CA ASN A 111 -13.31 -26.59 -7.54
C ASN A 111 -11.85 -26.21 -7.33
N ALA A 112 -11.06 -26.20 -8.41
CA ALA A 112 -9.69 -25.72 -8.44
C ALA A 112 -9.53 -24.75 -9.62
N HIS A 113 -9.03 -23.55 -9.35
CA HIS A 113 -8.83 -22.48 -10.32
C HIS A 113 -7.37 -22.05 -10.34
N LEU A 114 -6.66 -22.43 -11.40
CA LEU A 114 -5.26 -22.12 -11.63
C LEU A 114 -5.14 -20.93 -12.58
N LEU A 115 -4.39 -19.92 -12.16
CA LEU A 115 -4.00 -18.78 -12.97
C LEU A 115 -2.50 -18.80 -13.20
N SER A 116 -2.10 -18.83 -14.46
CA SER A 116 -0.69 -18.66 -14.88
C SER A 116 -0.51 -17.38 -15.71
N LEU A 117 0.70 -17.09 -16.12
CA LEU A 117 1.00 -15.95 -16.99
C LEU A 117 0.31 -16.08 -18.37
N THR A 118 0.12 -17.31 -18.85
CA THR A 118 -0.38 -17.62 -20.18
C THR A 118 -1.80 -18.18 -20.20
N ASP A 119 -2.18 -18.92 -19.17
CA ASP A 119 -3.41 -19.71 -19.15
C ASP A 119 -4.22 -19.49 -17.87
N GLU A 120 -5.51 -19.71 -17.99
CA GLU A 120 -6.46 -19.83 -16.91
C GLU A 120 -7.15 -21.19 -17.02
N VAL A 121 -7.05 -22.02 -15.98
CA VAL A 121 -7.55 -23.38 -15.97
C VAL A 121 -8.49 -23.59 -14.78
N GLN A 122 -9.68 -24.08 -15.04
CA GLN A 122 -10.66 -24.36 -14.01
C GLN A 122 -11.06 -25.83 -14.06
N LEU A 123 -10.87 -26.53 -12.96
CA LEU A 123 -11.33 -27.92 -12.74
C LEU A 123 -12.50 -27.91 -11.78
N GLU A 124 -13.62 -28.52 -12.19
CA GLU A 124 -14.80 -28.65 -11.38
C GLU A 124 -15.26 -30.10 -11.25
N PHE A 125 -15.71 -30.47 -10.04
CA PHE A 125 -16.34 -31.77 -9.77
C PHE A 125 -17.82 -31.58 -9.39
N SER A 126 -18.69 -32.32 -10.07
CA SER A 126 -20.10 -32.38 -9.73
C SER A 126 -20.32 -33.21 -8.45
N LYS A 127 -21.50 -33.10 -7.83
CA LYS A 127 -21.90 -33.95 -6.69
C LYS A 127 -21.83 -35.45 -7.00
N LYS A 128 -22.00 -35.84 -8.28
CA LYS A 128 -21.92 -37.25 -8.77
C LYS A 128 -20.51 -37.70 -9.18
N GLY A 129 -19.46 -36.87 -8.86
CA GLY A 129 -18.08 -37.21 -9.14
C GLY A 129 -17.62 -36.94 -10.60
N LYS A 130 -18.49 -36.48 -11.50
CA LYS A 130 -18.11 -36.14 -12.88
C LYS A 130 -17.27 -34.87 -12.86
N SER A 131 -16.09 -34.90 -13.52
CA SER A 131 -15.18 -33.77 -13.63
C SER A 131 -15.37 -33.03 -14.97
N THR A 132 -15.04 -31.76 -14.98
CA THR A 132 -14.99 -30.89 -16.17
C THR A 132 -13.78 -29.99 -16.04
N LEU A 133 -13.00 -29.87 -17.14
CA LEU A 133 -11.82 -29.01 -17.23
C LEU A 133 -12.06 -27.95 -18.28
N PHE A 134 -11.96 -26.67 -17.88
CA PHE A 134 -12.02 -25.52 -18.77
C PHE A 134 -10.62 -24.91 -18.84
N LYS A 135 -10.13 -24.63 -20.04
CA LYS A 135 -8.86 -23.95 -20.28
C LYS A 135 -9.10 -22.77 -21.21
N SER A 136 -8.62 -21.58 -20.81
CA SER A 136 -8.63 -20.38 -21.64
C SER A 136 -7.26 -19.70 -21.60
N LYS A 137 -6.93 -18.92 -22.64
CA LYS A 137 -5.75 -18.07 -22.59
C LYS A 137 -6.01 -16.85 -21.73
N ALA A 138 -4.96 -16.33 -21.08
CA ALA A 138 -5.04 -15.09 -20.31
C ALA A 138 -5.49 -13.92 -21.21
N GLN A 139 -6.54 -13.19 -20.81
CA GLN A 139 -7.12 -12.11 -21.63
C GLN A 139 -6.24 -10.85 -21.71
N GLN A 140 -5.26 -10.69 -20.83
CA GLN A 140 -4.28 -9.60 -20.81
C GLN A 140 -2.91 -10.18 -20.45
N ALA A 141 -1.82 -9.56 -20.96
CA ALA A 141 -0.47 -9.87 -20.50
C ALA A 141 -0.39 -9.64 -18.98
N ARG A 142 -0.24 -10.73 -18.21
CA ARG A 142 -0.13 -10.68 -16.76
C ARG A 142 1.35 -10.54 -16.40
N GLU A 143 1.68 -9.57 -15.56
CA GLU A 143 3.03 -9.45 -15.02
C GLU A 143 3.31 -10.62 -14.08
N THR A 144 4.54 -11.12 -14.12
CA THR A 144 5.03 -12.14 -13.18
C THR A 144 4.83 -11.62 -11.75
N PRO A 145 4.09 -12.32 -10.87
CA PRO A 145 4.05 -11.92 -9.47
C PRO A 145 5.48 -11.95 -8.96
N ALA A 146 5.95 -10.85 -8.40
CA ALA A 146 7.25 -10.80 -7.76
C ALA A 146 7.32 -11.95 -6.73
N ALA A 147 8.15 -12.96 -7.00
CA ALA A 147 8.33 -14.12 -6.17
C ALA A 147 9.13 -13.72 -4.92
N GLY A 148 8.43 -13.30 -3.89
CA GLY A 148 9.02 -13.02 -2.60
C GLY A 148 7.96 -12.63 -1.60
N HIS A 149 7.92 -13.28 -0.43
CA HIS A 149 7.31 -12.73 0.79
C HIS A 149 8.06 -11.50 1.30
N ASP A 150 9.33 -11.41 0.98
CA ASP A 150 10.02 -10.18 0.72
C ASP A 150 9.76 -9.85 -0.76
N ARG A 151 8.66 -9.16 -1.08
CA ARG A 151 8.89 -8.01 -1.92
C ARG A 151 10.12 -7.40 -1.28
N GLU A 152 11.27 -7.43 -1.94
CA GLU A 152 12.26 -6.41 -1.66
C GLU A 152 11.44 -5.14 -1.64
N LYS A 153 11.09 -4.71 -0.42
CA LYS A 153 10.41 -3.44 -0.24
C LYS A 153 11.42 -2.54 -0.85
N LYS A 154 11.12 -2.03 -2.05
CA LYS A 154 12.03 -1.17 -2.78
C LYS A 154 12.52 -0.19 -1.73
N ARG A 155 13.67 -0.51 -1.13
CA ARG A 155 14.24 0.28 -0.06
C ARG A 155 14.74 1.51 -0.75
N TYR A 156 14.11 2.60 -0.50
CA TYR A 156 14.50 3.88 -1.05
C TYR A 156 15.82 4.37 -0.45
N LEU A 157 16.17 3.82 0.73
CA LEU A 157 17.44 4.05 1.43
C LEU A 157 18.02 2.71 1.88
N GLU A 158 19.33 2.60 1.85
CA GLU A 158 20.08 1.45 2.35
C GLU A 158 20.52 1.67 3.80
N LEU A 159 20.67 0.61 4.58
CA LEU A 159 21.15 0.70 5.98
C LEU A 159 22.61 1.18 6.08
N THR A 160 23.36 1.11 4.99
CA THR A 160 24.76 1.57 4.87
C THR A 160 24.92 3.07 4.80
N ARG A 161 23.81 3.84 4.71
CA ARG A 161 23.89 5.31 4.65
C ARG A 161 24.49 5.89 5.93
N PRO A 162 25.60 6.69 5.84
CA PRO A 162 26.35 7.14 7.01
C PRO A 162 25.51 7.90 8.04
N PHE A 163 24.58 8.76 7.61
CA PHE A 163 23.72 9.52 8.53
C PHE A 163 22.87 8.65 9.45
N LEU A 164 22.55 7.41 9.05
CA LEU A 164 21.80 6.47 9.90
C LEU A 164 22.62 6.02 11.12
N THR A 165 23.93 5.88 10.94
CA THR A 165 24.85 5.55 12.04
C THR A 165 25.04 6.76 12.97
N ASP A 166 25.25 7.95 12.44
CA ASP A 166 25.43 9.18 13.21
C ASP A 166 24.18 9.56 14.02
N LEU A 167 23.00 9.33 13.47
CA LEU A 167 21.73 9.55 14.16
C LEU A 167 21.30 8.36 15.05
N GLY A 168 22.10 7.30 15.13
CA GLY A 168 21.86 6.14 16.00
C GLY A 168 20.72 5.25 15.54
N VAL A 169 20.44 5.17 14.25
CA VAL A 169 19.48 4.24 13.65
C VAL A 169 20.14 2.89 13.38
N THR A 170 21.41 2.91 12.93
CA THR A 170 22.26 1.73 12.74
C THR A 170 23.48 1.79 13.67
N ASN A 171 24.12 0.63 13.92
CA ASN A 171 25.40 0.54 14.57
C ASN A 171 26.55 0.77 13.57
N ARG A 172 27.82 0.72 14.05
CA ARG A 172 29.01 0.89 13.20
C ARG A 172 29.19 -0.20 12.13
N GLN A 173 28.52 -1.33 12.28
CA GLN A 173 28.48 -2.41 11.31
C GLN A 173 27.31 -2.27 10.31
N HIS A 174 26.62 -1.10 10.32
CA HIS A 174 25.43 -0.82 9.51
C HIS A 174 24.25 -1.75 9.77
N GLU A 175 24.20 -2.38 10.93
CA GLU A 175 23.07 -3.20 11.34
C GLU A 175 22.03 -2.32 12.05
N LEU A 176 20.75 -2.60 11.77
CA LEU A 176 19.63 -1.88 12.37
C LEU A 176 19.56 -2.12 13.88
N ILE A 177 19.62 -1.06 14.68
CA ILE A 177 19.42 -1.14 16.12
C ILE A 177 17.95 -1.53 16.38
N PRO A 178 17.65 -2.65 17.10
CA PRO A 178 16.28 -3.15 17.27
C PRO A 178 15.28 -2.12 17.77
N ALA A 179 15.67 -1.26 18.72
CA ALA A 179 14.84 -0.17 19.22
C ALA A 179 14.49 0.88 18.17
N MET A 180 15.27 1.00 17.09
CA MET A 180 15.09 1.94 16.00
C MET A 180 14.31 1.37 14.81
N SER A 181 13.87 0.13 14.86
CA SER A 181 13.14 -0.54 13.77
C SER A 181 11.90 0.23 13.32
N ARG A 182 11.17 0.83 14.26
CA ARG A 182 9.99 1.67 13.94
C ARG A 182 10.40 2.96 13.21
N LYS A 183 11.46 3.62 13.69
CA LYS A 183 11.98 4.84 13.07
C LYS A 183 12.49 4.55 11.66
N TRP A 184 13.21 3.46 11.47
CA TRP A 184 13.66 3.01 10.14
C TRP A 184 12.49 2.77 9.17
N LYS A 185 11.43 2.08 9.61
CA LYS A 185 10.21 1.90 8.80
C LYS A 185 9.58 3.24 8.43
N GLN A 186 9.52 4.19 9.39
CA GLN A 186 9.00 5.54 9.18
C GLN A 186 9.82 6.29 8.11
N ILE A 187 11.15 6.28 8.21
CA ILE A 187 12.04 6.94 7.26
C ILE A 187 11.81 6.38 5.84
N ASN A 188 11.84 5.06 5.67
CA ASN A 188 11.64 4.46 4.34
C ASN A 188 10.27 4.75 3.76
N LYS A 189 9.20 4.65 4.57
CA LYS A 189 7.85 4.97 4.10
C LYS A 189 7.70 6.44 3.73
N PHE A 190 8.38 7.32 4.45
CA PHE A 190 8.39 8.74 4.13
C PHE A 190 9.07 9.00 2.78
N ILE A 191 10.24 8.42 2.55
CA ILE A 191 10.97 8.58 1.27
C ILE A 191 10.18 7.95 0.12
N GLU A 192 9.48 6.83 0.34
CA GLU A 192 8.55 6.27 -0.66
C GLU A 192 7.48 7.29 -1.07
N VAL A 193 6.80 7.91 -0.10
CA VAL A 193 5.76 8.92 -0.37
C VAL A 193 6.36 10.15 -1.04
N PHE A 194 7.51 10.62 -0.55
CA PHE A 194 8.24 11.75 -1.13
C PHE A 194 8.65 11.49 -2.58
N SER A 195 9.20 10.31 -2.88
CA SER A 195 9.56 9.90 -4.24
C SER A 195 8.36 9.90 -5.19
N HIS A 196 7.22 9.37 -4.74
CA HIS A 196 5.99 9.39 -5.54
C HIS A 196 5.47 10.82 -5.76
N ALA A 197 5.57 11.68 -4.74
CA ALA A 197 5.17 13.08 -4.86
C ALA A 197 6.06 13.82 -5.87
N LEU A 198 7.38 13.62 -5.82
CA LEU A 198 8.31 14.18 -6.82
C LEU A 198 7.94 13.73 -8.25
N THR A 199 7.69 12.43 -8.44
CA THR A 199 7.34 11.88 -9.75
C THR A 199 5.99 12.41 -10.29
N SER A 200 5.03 12.72 -9.40
CA SER A 200 3.71 13.23 -9.79
C SER A 200 3.67 14.76 -9.91
N SER A 201 4.71 15.46 -9.48
CA SER A 201 4.81 16.92 -9.57
C SER A 201 5.40 17.37 -10.90
N ALA A 202 5.19 18.64 -11.24
CA ALA A 202 5.85 19.30 -12.37
C ALA A 202 7.26 19.83 -12.03
N LEU A 203 7.79 19.46 -10.84
CA LEU A 203 9.09 19.94 -10.38
C LEU A 203 10.22 19.40 -11.28
N LYS A 204 11.04 20.32 -11.78
CA LYS A 204 12.20 19.96 -12.59
C LYS A 204 13.38 19.65 -11.66
N LEU A 205 14.00 18.48 -11.89
CA LEU A 205 15.13 18.01 -11.10
C LEU A 205 16.49 18.35 -11.71
N ASP A 206 16.53 19.23 -12.68
CA ASP A 206 17.73 19.78 -13.32
C ASP A 206 18.30 21.04 -12.60
N GLN A 207 17.57 21.52 -11.59
CA GLN A 207 17.95 22.62 -10.72
C GLN A 207 18.02 22.13 -9.25
N PRO A 208 18.72 22.86 -8.36
CA PRO A 208 18.73 22.55 -6.94
C PRO A 208 17.31 22.56 -6.36
N VAL A 209 16.95 21.49 -5.64
CA VAL A 209 15.62 21.36 -5.01
C VAL A 209 15.65 22.00 -3.62
N LYS A 210 14.83 23.03 -3.41
CA LYS A 210 14.71 23.79 -2.15
C LYS A 210 13.65 23.17 -1.25
N VAL A 211 14.09 22.63 -0.11
CA VAL A 211 13.23 21.93 0.85
C VAL A 211 13.31 22.60 2.22
N ALA A 212 12.16 22.83 2.87
CA ALA A 212 12.08 23.21 4.27
C ALA A 212 11.31 22.16 5.07
N ASP A 213 11.90 21.71 6.20
CA ASP A 213 11.28 20.76 7.14
C ASP A 213 11.08 21.44 8.49
N PHE A 214 9.84 21.85 8.77
CA PHE A 214 9.45 22.57 9.99
C PHE A 214 9.15 21.60 11.13
N GLY A 215 9.86 21.76 12.26
CA GLY A 215 9.83 20.84 13.37
C GLY A 215 10.71 19.60 13.12
N SER A 216 11.87 19.80 12.55
CA SER A 216 12.78 18.72 12.10
C SER A 216 13.29 17.80 13.23
N GLY A 217 13.25 18.26 14.49
CA GLY A 217 13.70 17.50 15.66
C GLY A 217 15.15 17.03 15.52
N LYS A 218 15.37 15.70 15.63
CA LYS A 218 16.69 15.07 15.40
C LYS A 218 17.08 14.94 13.91
N GLY A 219 16.34 15.55 13.01
CA GLY A 219 16.69 15.60 11.59
C GLY A 219 16.59 14.29 10.82
N TYR A 220 16.03 13.20 11.38
CA TYR A 220 15.97 11.89 10.70
C TYR A 220 15.43 11.97 9.27
N LEU A 221 14.35 12.70 9.07
CA LEU A 221 13.71 12.85 7.76
C LEU A 221 14.39 13.89 6.91
N THR A 222 14.86 14.95 7.51
CA THR A 222 15.63 16.02 6.85
C THR A 222 16.93 15.46 6.23
N PHE A 223 17.69 14.66 6.98
CA PHE A 223 18.85 13.93 6.46
C PHE A 223 18.46 12.93 5.37
N ALA A 224 17.39 12.18 5.58
CA ALA A 224 16.92 11.17 4.61
C ALA A 224 16.53 11.79 3.27
N ILE A 225 15.87 12.96 3.27
CA ILE A 225 15.52 13.71 2.07
C ILE A 225 16.78 14.17 1.35
N HIS A 226 17.69 14.81 2.08
CA HIS A 226 18.96 15.29 1.50
C HIS A 226 19.77 14.15 0.89
N ASP A 227 19.93 13.03 1.63
CA ASP A 227 20.62 11.84 1.15
C ASP A 227 19.93 11.25 -0.10
N TYR A 228 18.60 11.16 -0.10
CA TYR A 228 17.82 10.64 -1.23
C TYR A 228 17.98 11.50 -2.48
N LEU A 229 17.90 12.84 -2.36
CA LEU A 229 18.12 13.75 -3.47
C LEU A 229 19.54 13.59 -4.02
N ARG A 230 20.56 13.66 -3.14
CA ARG A 230 21.98 13.63 -3.51
C ARG A 230 22.44 12.28 -4.03
N ASN A 231 22.19 11.20 -3.26
CA ASN A 231 22.83 9.91 -3.47
C ASN A 231 21.96 8.91 -4.27
N THR A 232 20.65 9.16 -4.38
CA THR A 232 19.74 8.29 -5.13
C THR A 232 19.27 8.94 -6.43
N LEU A 233 18.90 10.22 -6.39
CA LEU A 233 18.45 10.95 -7.58
C LEU A 233 19.58 11.73 -8.28
N HIS A 234 20.75 11.89 -7.64
CA HIS A 234 21.87 12.70 -8.12
C HIS A 234 21.50 14.16 -8.40
N VAL A 235 20.60 14.70 -7.57
CA VAL A 235 20.11 16.07 -7.62
C VAL A 235 20.69 16.86 -6.45
N GLN A 236 21.07 18.10 -6.69
CA GLN A 236 21.50 19.01 -5.62
C GLN A 236 20.29 19.37 -4.76
N GLY A 237 20.36 19.11 -3.45
CA GLY A 237 19.35 19.49 -2.47
C GLY A 237 19.80 20.68 -1.63
N GLU A 238 18.99 21.73 -1.53
CA GLU A 238 19.09 22.80 -0.55
C GLU A 238 18.05 22.55 0.54
N VAL A 239 18.43 21.75 1.54
CA VAL A 239 17.51 21.27 2.57
C VAL A 239 17.73 22.01 3.87
N THR A 240 16.69 22.71 4.35
CA THR A 240 16.71 23.44 5.62
C THR A 240 15.79 22.75 6.62
N GLY A 241 16.35 22.23 7.72
CA GLY A 241 15.60 21.83 8.91
C GLY A 241 15.36 23.05 9.81
N VAL A 242 14.15 23.26 10.27
CA VAL A 242 13.80 24.34 11.21
C VAL A 242 13.32 23.70 12.51
N GLU A 243 13.96 24.08 13.63
CA GLU A 243 13.68 23.48 14.94
C GLU A 243 13.76 24.54 16.05
N LEU A 244 12.84 24.46 17.02
CA LEU A 244 12.79 25.37 18.17
C LEU A 244 13.86 25.07 19.24
N ARG A 245 14.35 23.85 19.27
CA ARG A 245 15.34 23.38 20.24
C ARG A 245 16.76 23.60 19.73
N GLU A 246 17.45 24.55 20.31
CA GLU A 246 18.81 24.91 19.91
C GLU A 246 19.83 23.76 20.06
N ASP A 247 19.64 22.90 21.10
CA ASP A 247 20.46 21.71 21.28
C ASP A 247 20.33 20.72 20.11
N MET A 248 19.12 20.58 19.53
CA MET A 248 18.89 19.75 18.35
C MET A 248 19.46 20.37 17.08
N VAL A 249 19.35 21.69 16.92
CA VAL A 249 19.93 22.41 15.78
C VAL A 249 21.43 22.23 15.77
N THR A 250 22.10 22.42 16.92
CA THR A 250 23.54 22.23 17.07
C THR A 250 23.96 20.79 16.76
N LEU A 251 23.24 19.80 17.32
CA LEU A 251 23.50 18.37 17.09
C LEU A 251 23.40 18.04 15.60
N CYS A 252 22.35 18.50 14.93
CA CYS A 252 22.12 18.20 13.51
C CYS A 252 23.13 18.90 12.60
N ASN A 253 23.51 20.16 12.88
CA ASN A 253 24.53 20.86 12.10
C ASN A 253 25.92 20.22 12.26
N ASN A 254 26.26 19.75 13.47
CA ASN A 254 27.53 19.03 13.68
C ASN A 254 27.56 17.71 12.89
N ALA A 255 26.43 16.97 12.87
CA ALA A 255 26.31 15.75 12.07
C ALA A 255 26.38 16.05 10.55
N ALA A 256 25.72 17.10 10.07
CA ALA A 256 25.76 17.50 8.67
C ALA A 256 27.17 17.89 8.23
N ALA A 257 27.93 18.61 9.08
CA ALA A 257 29.31 18.97 8.83
C ALA A 257 30.24 17.75 8.81
N HIS A 258 30.11 16.86 9.82
CA HIS A 258 30.91 15.62 9.92
C HIS A 258 30.70 14.69 8.70
N LEU A 259 29.48 14.64 8.17
CA LEU A 259 29.11 13.80 7.04
C LEU A 259 29.33 14.47 5.66
N GLU A 260 29.88 15.67 5.63
CA GLU A 260 30.12 16.46 4.41
C GLU A 260 28.85 16.55 3.53
N HIS A 261 27.72 16.95 4.16
CA HIS A 261 26.43 17.14 3.48
C HIS A 261 26.27 18.62 3.03
N PRO A 262 26.85 19.06 1.92
CA PRO A 262 26.68 20.42 1.42
C PRO A 262 25.21 20.65 1.02
N GLY A 263 24.67 21.82 1.39
CA GLY A 263 23.27 22.15 1.13
C GLY A 263 22.30 21.65 2.21
N LEU A 264 22.77 20.97 3.27
CA LEU A 264 21.97 20.62 4.42
C LEU A 264 22.30 21.53 5.60
N VAL A 265 21.31 22.27 6.09
CA VAL A 265 21.49 23.21 7.21
C VAL A 265 20.30 23.15 8.16
N PHE A 266 20.56 23.33 9.46
CA PHE A 266 19.51 23.43 10.47
C PHE A 266 19.51 24.82 11.08
N LYS A 267 18.30 25.45 11.17
CA LYS A 267 18.10 26.81 11.68
C LYS A 267 17.24 26.77 12.93
N HIS A 268 17.65 27.54 13.94
CA HIS A 268 16.83 27.77 15.13
C HIS A 268 15.67 28.70 14.79
N GLY A 269 14.45 28.31 15.18
CA GLY A 269 13.24 29.08 14.95
C GLY A 269 12.00 28.22 14.74
N ASP A 270 10.90 28.87 14.42
CA ASP A 270 9.67 28.20 14.00
C ASP A 270 9.19 28.73 12.64
N VAL A 271 8.10 28.17 12.14
CA VAL A 271 7.53 28.52 10.85
C VAL A 271 7.09 30.00 10.74
N ARG A 272 6.89 30.70 11.84
CA ARG A 272 6.50 32.14 11.88
C ARG A 272 7.73 33.04 11.79
N THR A 273 8.89 32.54 12.21
CA THR A 273 10.15 33.31 12.27
C THR A 273 11.11 32.98 11.10
N VAL A 274 11.03 31.77 10.56
CA VAL A 274 11.81 31.32 9.41
C VAL A 274 10.90 31.20 8.21
N ALA A 275 10.87 32.22 7.37
CA ALA A 275 10.00 32.28 6.18
C ALA A 275 10.88 32.34 4.91
N PRO A 276 11.16 31.20 4.26
CA PRO A 276 11.86 31.18 2.99
C PRO A 276 11.02 31.85 1.90
N SER A 277 11.67 32.58 0.99
CA SER A 277 11.01 33.28 -0.11
C SER A 277 10.56 32.32 -1.21
N GLU A 278 11.29 31.23 -1.40
CA GLU A 278 11.03 30.24 -2.42
C GLU A 278 11.25 28.82 -1.85
N LEU A 279 10.34 27.93 -2.14
CA LEU A 279 10.41 26.52 -1.80
C LEU A 279 9.87 25.67 -2.95
N ASP A 280 10.50 24.54 -3.19
CA ASP A 280 9.97 23.48 -4.04
C ASP A 280 9.14 22.48 -3.21
N VAL A 281 9.59 22.20 -1.98
CA VAL A 281 8.96 21.27 -1.08
C VAL A 281 8.88 21.84 0.34
N MET A 282 7.68 21.87 0.89
CA MET A 282 7.41 22.18 2.29
C MET A 282 7.00 20.93 3.06
N ILE A 283 7.65 20.70 4.20
CA ILE A 283 7.38 19.55 5.08
C ILE A 283 7.13 20.06 6.50
N ALA A 284 6.10 19.50 7.16
CA ALA A 284 5.77 19.80 8.55
C ALA A 284 5.12 18.55 9.21
N LEU A 285 5.92 17.59 9.64
CA LEU A 285 5.39 16.35 10.24
C LEU A 285 5.14 16.46 11.74
N HIS A 286 5.76 17.43 12.40
CA HIS A 286 5.66 17.61 13.86
C HIS A 286 5.26 19.04 14.28
N ALA A 287 4.68 19.82 13.37
CA ALA A 287 4.11 21.11 13.70
C ALA A 287 2.73 20.92 14.36
N CYS A 288 2.58 21.40 15.60
CA CYS A 288 1.35 21.19 16.37
C CYS A 288 0.30 22.25 16.10
N ASP A 289 -0.97 21.83 15.97
CA ASP A 289 -2.16 22.68 15.89
C ASP A 289 -2.05 23.74 14.76
N ILE A 290 -2.19 25.03 15.10
CA ILE A 290 -2.09 26.13 14.13
C ILE A 290 -0.69 26.28 13.51
N ALA A 291 0.37 25.74 14.10
CA ALA A 291 1.70 25.75 13.48
C ALA A 291 1.69 24.99 12.14
N THR A 292 0.85 23.95 12.00
CA THR A 292 0.63 23.27 10.71
C THR A 292 0.01 24.23 9.68
N ASP A 293 -0.94 25.09 10.11
CA ASP A 293 -1.59 26.06 9.23
C ASP A 293 -0.60 27.11 8.73
N TYR A 294 0.30 27.60 9.61
CA TYR A 294 1.37 28.51 9.23
C TYR A 294 2.37 27.82 8.26
N ALA A 295 2.69 26.54 8.46
CA ALA A 295 3.56 25.80 7.58
C ALA A 295 2.96 25.64 6.17
N ILE A 296 1.69 25.25 6.09
CA ILE A 296 0.95 25.14 4.82
C ILE A 296 0.91 26.50 4.12
N HIS A 297 0.56 27.57 4.85
CA HIS A 297 0.54 28.94 4.34
C HIS A 297 1.91 29.36 3.79
N THR A 298 3.01 29.08 4.53
CA THR A 298 4.38 29.34 4.08
C THR A 298 4.70 28.58 2.79
N GLY A 299 4.33 27.31 2.69
CA GLY A 299 4.51 26.51 1.47
C GLY A 299 3.75 27.10 0.27
N ILE A 300 2.49 27.51 0.44
CA ILE A 300 1.68 28.13 -0.62
C ILE A 300 2.32 29.47 -1.05
N ARG A 301 2.65 30.33 -0.10
CA ARG A 301 3.23 31.63 -0.35
C ARG A 301 4.60 31.56 -1.04
N SER A 302 5.42 30.58 -0.68
CA SER A 302 6.74 30.34 -1.29
C SER A 302 6.66 29.58 -2.62
N GLY A 303 5.47 29.26 -3.13
CA GLY A 303 5.26 28.62 -4.42
C GLY A 303 5.56 27.12 -4.45
N ALA A 304 5.64 26.45 -3.29
CA ALA A 304 6.01 25.04 -3.19
C ALA A 304 5.20 24.14 -4.13
N SER A 305 5.90 23.30 -4.89
CA SER A 305 5.26 22.30 -5.76
C SER A 305 4.69 21.12 -4.96
N ILE A 306 5.25 20.84 -3.78
CA ILE A 306 4.84 19.73 -2.90
C ILE A 306 4.74 20.26 -1.47
N ILE A 307 3.63 19.93 -0.80
CA ILE A 307 3.37 20.24 0.61
C ILE A 307 3.03 18.94 1.33
N MET A 308 3.77 18.60 2.41
CA MET A 308 3.62 17.36 3.17
C MET A 308 3.47 17.68 4.66
N CYS A 309 2.31 17.39 5.24
CA CYS A 309 2.06 17.63 6.66
C CYS A 309 1.54 16.37 7.35
N SER A 310 1.92 16.17 8.63
CA SER A 310 1.32 15.14 9.49
C SER A 310 0.77 15.78 10.76
N PRO A 311 -0.46 16.31 10.71
CA PRO A 311 -1.07 17.02 11.83
C PRO A 311 -1.28 16.10 13.03
N CYS A 312 -0.92 16.56 14.21
CA CYS A 312 -1.08 15.76 15.43
C CYS A 312 -2.05 16.37 16.46
N CYS A 313 -2.39 17.64 16.32
CA CYS A 313 -3.24 18.40 17.25
C CYS A 313 -4.26 19.22 16.47
N HIS A 314 -5.47 19.39 17.05
CA HIS A 314 -6.60 20.06 16.41
C HIS A 314 -7.34 20.92 17.44
N LYS A 315 -6.60 21.62 18.32
CA LYS A 315 -7.15 22.35 19.44
C LYS A 315 -8.03 23.52 18.99
N GLN A 316 -7.60 24.28 17.98
CA GLN A 316 -8.34 25.44 17.50
C GLN A 316 -9.78 25.04 17.12
N ILE A 317 -9.93 24.05 16.27
CA ILE A 317 -11.24 23.62 15.77
C ILE A 317 -12.03 22.90 16.87
N ARG A 318 -11.36 22.05 17.67
CA ARG A 318 -12.01 21.31 18.75
C ARG A 318 -12.71 22.21 19.78
N LEU A 319 -12.14 23.39 20.06
CA LEU A 319 -12.73 24.34 21.00
C LEU A 319 -13.95 25.09 20.42
N GLN A 320 -14.07 25.14 19.09
CA GLN A 320 -15.16 25.84 18.40
C GLN A 320 -16.31 24.91 18.03
N ILE A 321 -16.05 23.63 17.72
CA ILE A 321 -17.07 22.69 17.23
C ILE A 321 -18.25 22.63 18.19
N GLN A 322 -19.42 22.97 17.71
CA GLN A 322 -20.69 22.69 18.35
C GLN A 322 -21.29 21.43 17.71
N SER A 323 -21.77 20.53 18.58
CA SER A 323 -22.39 19.30 18.07
C SER A 323 -23.72 19.59 17.41
N PRO A 324 -23.87 19.36 16.09
CA PRO A 324 -25.17 19.45 15.43
C PRO A 324 -26.19 18.55 16.12
N ALA A 325 -27.45 18.94 16.18
CA ALA A 325 -28.48 18.23 16.94
C ALA A 325 -28.55 16.72 16.59
N LEU A 326 -28.43 16.41 15.30
CA LEU A 326 -28.43 15.04 14.82
C LEU A 326 -27.23 14.22 15.27
N LEU A 327 -26.05 14.83 15.42
CA LEU A 327 -24.80 14.18 15.82
C LEU A 327 -24.55 14.24 17.33
N LYS A 328 -25.35 14.96 18.08
CA LYS A 328 -25.19 15.13 19.54
C LYS A 328 -25.06 13.81 20.30
N PRO A 329 -25.86 12.75 20.02
CA PRO A 329 -25.70 11.47 20.72
C PRO A 329 -24.33 10.80 20.50
N MET A 330 -23.67 11.05 19.35
CA MET A 330 -22.35 10.53 19.04
C MET A 330 -21.24 11.40 19.65
N LEU A 331 -21.35 12.71 19.50
CA LEU A 331 -20.30 13.67 19.86
C LEU A 331 -20.31 14.09 21.34
N GLN A 332 -21.24 13.55 22.15
CA GLN A 332 -21.22 13.74 23.62
C GLN A 332 -19.99 13.10 24.28
N TYR A 333 -19.38 12.10 23.64
CA TYR A 333 -18.19 11.44 24.14
C TYR A 333 -16.93 12.20 23.70
N GLY A 334 -16.06 12.59 24.67
CA GLY A 334 -14.87 13.39 24.39
C GLY A 334 -13.89 12.77 23.40
N LEU A 335 -13.84 11.41 23.31
CA LEU A 335 -13.06 10.69 22.31
C LEU A 335 -13.60 10.94 20.90
N HIS A 336 -14.90 10.76 20.69
CA HIS A 336 -15.54 10.96 19.40
C HIS A 336 -15.49 12.42 18.94
N MET A 337 -15.69 13.36 19.90
CA MET A 337 -15.51 14.78 19.62
C MET A 337 -14.06 15.08 19.18
N GLY A 338 -13.06 14.48 19.81
CA GLY A 338 -11.66 14.63 19.42
C GLY A 338 -11.38 14.11 18.02
N GLN A 339 -11.89 12.93 17.66
CA GLN A 339 -11.77 12.34 16.32
C GLN A 339 -12.51 13.17 15.26
N GLN A 340 -13.69 13.68 15.60
CA GLN A 340 -14.45 14.56 14.71
C GLN A 340 -13.71 15.87 14.44
N ALA A 341 -13.15 16.51 15.48
CA ALA A 341 -12.36 17.72 15.34
C ALA A 341 -11.12 17.50 14.45
N GLU A 342 -10.44 16.36 14.61
CA GLU A 342 -9.33 15.96 13.76
C GLU A 342 -9.76 15.85 12.29
N MET A 343 -10.81 15.08 12.02
CA MET A 343 -11.32 14.87 10.66
C MET A 343 -11.76 16.19 10.00
N VAL A 344 -12.47 17.04 10.74
CA VAL A 344 -12.94 18.36 10.23
C VAL A 344 -11.75 19.28 9.94
N THR A 345 -10.77 19.35 10.85
CA THR A 345 -9.58 20.21 10.65
C THR A 345 -8.79 19.81 9.42
N ASP A 346 -8.50 18.50 9.28
CA ASP A 346 -7.72 17.98 8.15
C ASP A 346 -8.48 18.15 6.83
N SER A 347 -9.81 17.98 6.85
CA SER A 347 -10.67 18.24 5.67
C SER A 347 -10.68 19.70 5.26
N LEU A 348 -10.76 20.64 6.21
CA LEU A 348 -10.68 22.07 5.92
C LEU A 348 -9.33 22.44 5.33
N ARG A 349 -8.21 21.93 5.87
CA ARG A 349 -6.87 22.12 5.31
C ARG A 349 -6.75 21.58 3.90
N ALA A 350 -7.29 20.39 3.64
CA ALA A 350 -7.26 19.76 2.32
C ALA A 350 -8.05 20.61 1.30
N LEU A 351 -9.27 21.03 1.63
CA LEU A 351 -10.10 21.87 0.77
C LEU A 351 -9.45 23.24 0.50
N LEU A 352 -8.79 23.85 1.50
CA LEU A 352 -8.07 25.12 1.33
C LEU A 352 -6.85 24.96 0.41
N LEU A 353 -6.11 23.87 0.53
CA LEU A 353 -5.02 23.52 -0.40
C LEU A 353 -5.56 23.34 -1.82
N GLU A 354 -6.67 22.64 -1.98
CA GLU A 354 -7.32 22.46 -3.29
C GLU A 354 -7.79 23.80 -3.89
N ALA A 355 -8.34 24.69 -3.06
CA ALA A 355 -8.73 26.04 -3.48
C ALA A 355 -7.54 26.90 -3.90
N CYS A 356 -6.33 26.61 -3.37
CA CYS A 356 -5.08 27.24 -3.78
C CYS A 356 -4.38 26.53 -4.94
N GLY A 357 -5.04 25.59 -5.64
CA GLY A 357 -4.54 24.94 -6.85
C GLY A 357 -3.69 23.70 -6.62
N TYR A 358 -3.86 23.00 -5.51
CA TYR A 358 -3.18 21.73 -5.25
C TYR A 358 -4.11 20.54 -5.46
N ASP A 359 -3.53 19.39 -5.85
CA ASP A 359 -4.17 18.08 -5.76
C ASP A 359 -3.83 17.46 -4.41
N THR A 360 -4.85 17.21 -3.58
CA THR A 360 -4.64 16.89 -2.16
C THR A 360 -5.13 15.52 -1.81
N LYS A 361 -4.34 14.80 -1.00
CA LYS A 361 -4.67 13.47 -0.46
C LYS A 361 -4.48 13.46 1.05
N VAL A 362 -5.46 12.87 1.75
CA VAL A 362 -5.38 12.60 3.20
C VAL A 362 -5.39 11.09 3.40
N PHE A 363 -4.34 10.54 4.00
CA PHE A 363 -4.20 9.09 4.15
C PHE A 363 -3.38 8.70 5.39
N GLU A 364 -3.46 7.44 5.80
CA GLU A 364 -2.60 6.90 6.84
C GLU A 364 -1.20 6.65 6.29
N PHE A 365 -0.23 7.36 6.87
CA PHE A 365 1.17 7.30 6.45
C PHE A 365 1.87 6.02 6.94
N ILE A 366 1.69 5.65 8.22
CA ILE A 366 2.21 4.41 8.80
C ILE A 366 1.15 3.86 9.75
N SER A 367 0.81 2.57 9.60
CA SER A 367 0.10 1.83 10.62
C SER A 367 1.05 1.61 11.80
N LEU A 368 1.06 2.54 12.75
CA LEU A 368 1.81 2.39 14.00
C LEU A 368 0.87 1.79 15.03
N GLU A 369 1.14 0.56 15.45
CA GLU A 369 0.39 -0.16 16.47
C GLU A 369 0.28 0.59 17.82
N HIS A 370 0.90 1.78 17.96
CA HIS A 370 0.98 2.54 19.20
C HIS A 370 0.77 4.06 19.08
N THR A 371 0.42 4.62 17.93
CA THR A 371 0.04 6.04 17.82
C THR A 371 -1.19 6.19 16.94
N ASN A 372 -2.26 6.77 17.49
CA ASN A 372 -3.48 7.12 16.76
C ASN A 372 -3.31 8.35 15.83
N LYS A 373 -2.07 8.85 15.64
CA LYS A 373 -1.77 10.09 14.91
C LYS A 373 -0.72 9.82 13.85
N ASN A 374 -1.18 9.22 12.75
CA ASN A 374 -0.35 8.78 11.64
C ASN A 374 -0.88 9.24 10.26
N LYS A 375 -1.78 10.22 10.26
CA LYS A 375 -2.33 10.79 9.03
C LYS A 375 -1.34 11.72 8.38
N MET A 376 -1.35 11.76 7.06
CA MET A 376 -0.60 12.70 6.24
C MET A 376 -1.55 13.43 5.30
N ILE A 377 -1.35 14.73 5.19
CA ILE A 377 -1.87 15.57 4.11
C ILE A 377 -0.73 15.75 3.13
N LEU A 378 -0.90 15.24 1.92
CA LEU A 378 0.02 15.43 0.80
C LEU A 378 -0.70 16.26 -0.26
N ALA A 379 -0.10 17.38 -0.64
CA ALA A 379 -0.60 18.26 -1.68
C ALA A 379 0.46 18.47 -2.75
N VAL A 380 0.09 18.29 -4.01
CA VAL A 380 0.95 18.49 -5.19
C VAL A 380 0.33 19.57 -6.05
N LYS A 381 1.10 20.59 -6.42
CA LYS A 381 0.61 21.73 -7.19
C LYS A 381 0.16 21.28 -8.58
N ARG A 382 -1.04 21.69 -8.96
CA ARG A 382 -1.63 21.39 -10.28
C ARG A 382 -0.96 22.22 -11.37
N ALA A 383 -0.90 21.67 -12.56
CA ALA A 383 -0.44 22.42 -13.74
C ALA A 383 -1.48 23.45 -14.20
N GLU A 384 -2.75 23.14 -14.04
CA GLU A 384 -3.85 24.02 -14.46
C GLU A 384 -4.56 24.65 -13.28
N PRO A 385 -4.94 25.93 -13.37
CA PRO A 385 -5.70 26.61 -12.34
C PRO A 385 -7.10 26.00 -12.19
N VAL A 386 -7.64 26.07 -10.98
CA VAL A 386 -8.99 25.60 -10.65
C VAL A 386 -9.81 26.79 -10.17
N ASP A 387 -11.08 26.86 -10.56
CA ASP A 387 -12.01 27.81 -9.96
C ASP A 387 -12.28 27.43 -8.49
N PRO A 388 -11.90 28.27 -7.52
CA PRO A 388 -12.04 27.95 -6.11
C PRO A 388 -13.48 28.11 -5.59
N ALA A 389 -14.39 28.70 -6.32
CA ALA A 389 -15.72 29.09 -5.83
C ALA A 389 -16.49 27.90 -5.21
N HIS A 390 -16.53 26.77 -5.88
CA HIS A 390 -17.19 25.58 -5.38
C HIS A 390 -16.55 25.05 -4.08
N LEU A 391 -15.20 25.08 -3.98
CA LEU A 391 -14.47 24.63 -2.80
C LEU A 391 -14.70 25.56 -1.61
N LEU A 392 -14.68 26.87 -1.85
CA LEU A 392 -14.97 27.88 -0.82
C LEU A 392 -16.41 27.75 -0.28
N ALA A 393 -17.38 27.47 -1.14
CA ALA A 393 -18.75 27.16 -0.71
C ALA A 393 -18.80 25.94 0.22
N ARG A 394 -18.10 24.85 -0.13
CA ARG A 394 -17.99 23.64 0.71
C ARG A 394 -17.33 23.90 2.05
N ILE A 395 -16.27 24.71 2.08
CA ILE A 395 -15.60 25.13 3.32
C ILE A 395 -16.60 25.88 4.21
N GLN A 396 -17.35 26.82 3.64
CA GLN A 396 -18.34 27.59 4.39
C GLN A 396 -19.50 26.73 4.90
N GLU A 397 -19.99 25.76 4.11
CA GLU A 397 -21.01 24.80 4.55
C GLU A 397 -20.53 23.99 5.77
N LEU A 398 -19.30 23.45 5.73
CA LEU A 398 -18.72 22.70 6.85
C LEU A 398 -18.55 23.58 8.09
N LYS A 399 -18.05 24.80 7.94
CA LYS A 399 -17.90 25.76 9.04
C LYS A 399 -19.26 26.09 9.67
N THR A 400 -20.26 26.37 8.86
CA THR A 400 -21.61 26.65 9.33
C THR A 400 -22.21 25.45 10.07
N PHE A 401 -22.09 24.24 9.52
CA PHE A 401 -22.62 23.03 10.10
C PHE A 401 -22.06 22.72 11.50
N TYR A 402 -20.79 23.01 11.73
CA TYR A 402 -20.11 22.80 13.02
C TYR A 402 -19.97 24.06 13.87
N ALA A 403 -20.56 25.20 13.44
CA ALA A 403 -20.45 26.52 14.07
C ALA A 403 -18.98 26.97 14.25
N ILE A 404 -18.11 26.65 13.29
CA ILE A 404 -16.72 27.08 13.27
C ILE A 404 -16.65 28.49 12.75
N THR A 405 -16.12 29.42 13.55
CA THR A 405 -16.00 30.83 13.21
C THR A 405 -14.65 31.15 12.56
N GLU A 406 -13.59 30.51 13.02
CA GLU A 406 -12.21 30.77 12.59
C GLU A 406 -11.45 29.49 12.24
N GLN A 407 -10.70 29.54 11.14
CA GLN A 407 -9.72 28.54 10.78
C GLN A 407 -8.44 29.26 10.34
N SER A 408 -7.32 29.00 11.02
CA SER A 408 -6.10 29.79 10.89
C SER A 408 -5.53 29.83 9.46
N LEU A 409 -5.52 28.71 8.74
CA LEU A 409 -5.04 28.68 7.36
C LEU A 409 -5.93 29.56 6.45
N GLU A 410 -7.24 29.48 6.58
CA GLU A 410 -8.17 30.32 5.82
C GLU A 410 -7.90 31.80 6.08
N THR A 411 -7.75 32.20 7.36
CA THR A 411 -7.45 33.57 7.77
C THR A 411 -6.18 34.09 7.12
N LEU A 412 -5.11 33.28 7.16
CA LEU A 412 -3.81 33.65 6.56
C LEU A 412 -3.90 33.78 5.03
N LEU A 413 -4.55 32.83 4.38
CA LEU A 413 -4.70 32.83 2.91
C LEU A 413 -5.54 34.01 2.41
N ARG A 414 -6.58 34.39 3.15
CA ARG A 414 -7.38 35.58 2.82
C ARG A 414 -6.59 36.88 3.03
N ALA A 415 -5.80 36.95 4.10
CA ALA A 415 -4.98 38.12 4.38
C ALA A 415 -3.94 38.41 3.28
N ASP A 416 -3.39 37.35 2.67
CA ASP A 416 -2.41 37.45 1.58
C ASP A 416 -3.06 37.43 0.17
N GLY A 417 -4.40 37.38 0.07
CA GLY A 417 -5.12 37.45 -1.19
C GLY A 417 -5.11 36.16 -2.04
N PHE A 418 -4.75 35.02 -1.46
CA PHE A 418 -4.81 33.70 -2.14
C PHE A 418 -6.24 33.17 -2.29
N LEU A 419 -7.15 33.61 -1.42
CA LEU A 419 -8.57 33.32 -1.49
C LEU A 419 -9.32 34.63 -1.67
N GLY A 420 -10.12 34.73 -2.71
CA GLY A 420 -10.93 35.89 -3.02
C GLY A 420 -12.02 36.16 -1.97
#